data_0d039e024a7fd0dbe6f526f199594a00
#
_entry.id   0d039e024a7fd0dbe6f526f199594a00
#
_cell.length_a   1.000
_cell.length_b   1.000
_cell.length_c   1.000
_cell.angle_alpha   90.00
_cell.angle_beta   90.00
_cell.angle_gamma   90.00
#
_symmetry.space_group_name_H-M   'P 1'
#
loop_
_entity.id
_entity.type
_entity.pdbx_description
1 polymer ?
#
loop_
_entity_poly.entity_id
_entity_poly.type
_entity_poly.pdbx_seq_one_letter_code
_entity_poly.pdbx_strand_id
1 'polypeptide(L)'
;MDVRNQVSKILVLFFISLLSFSFSFASSGTKNQLEDLFIWKMSEELKLTSLEEKKFTETVKNLNQKKADLNKDLQEALVSMTKAETDKQKADQLKTYKRSLHAYNLLSEEEIEKIQGMLGATRTVQYLQIKQDLTNRIKTMLMTPDASKPKPLPAPKVIEEK
;
A
#
# COMPACT_ATOMS: atom_id res chain seq x y z
N MET A 1 35.12 7.38 -4.78
CA MET A 1 33.98 6.46 -4.68
C MET A 1 32.75 7.29 -4.30
N ASP A 2 31.80 7.41 -5.21
CA ASP A 2 30.78 8.44 -5.16
C ASP A 2 29.60 7.96 -4.24
N VAL A 3 29.50 8.54 -3.05
CA VAL A 3 28.51 8.22 -2.02
C VAL A 3 27.06 8.43 -2.56
N ARG A 4 26.87 9.36 -3.49
CA ARG A 4 25.58 9.61 -4.15
C ARG A 4 25.11 8.43 -4.99
N ASN A 5 26.03 7.69 -5.60
CA ASN A 5 25.71 6.52 -6.43
C ASN A 5 25.37 5.28 -5.59
N GLN A 6 25.91 5.20 -4.37
CA GLN A 6 25.58 4.14 -3.41
C GLN A 6 24.19 4.35 -2.78
N VAL A 7 23.84 5.60 -2.44
CA VAL A 7 22.53 5.93 -1.87
C VAL A 7 21.41 5.69 -2.89
N SER A 8 21.64 6.02 -4.17
CA SER A 8 20.69 5.74 -5.26
C SER A 8 20.46 4.24 -5.46
N LYS A 9 21.54 3.43 -5.43
CA LYS A 9 21.41 1.95 -5.53
C LYS A 9 20.71 1.33 -4.33
N ILE A 10 20.96 1.85 -3.13
CA ILE A 10 20.29 1.40 -1.91
C ILE A 10 18.80 1.78 -1.95
N LEU A 11 18.47 2.96 -2.45
CA LEU A 11 17.09 3.44 -2.55
C LEU A 11 16.28 2.63 -3.59
N VAL A 12 16.89 2.27 -4.72
CA VAL A 12 16.29 1.40 -5.75
C VAL A 12 16.12 -0.03 -5.24
N LEU A 13 17.13 -0.58 -4.55
CA LEU A 13 17.03 -1.90 -3.91
C LEU A 13 16.01 -1.91 -2.78
N PHE A 14 15.85 -0.81 -2.05
CA PHE A 14 14.86 -0.68 -0.99
C PHE A 14 13.43 -0.60 -1.54
N PHE A 15 13.25 0.04 -2.71
CA PHE A 15 11.94 0.11 -3.39
C PHE A 15 11.55 -1.25 -4.00
N ILE A 16 12.51 -2.00 -4.52
CA ILE A 16 12.32 -3.36 -5.04
C ILE A 16 12.05 -4.35 -3.89
N SER A 17 12.68 -4.17 -2.73
CA SER A 17 12.44 -4.96 -1.51
C SER A 17 11.02 -4.77 -0.96
N LEU A 18 10.42 -3.59 -1.13
CA LEU A 18 9.02 -3.33 -0.76
C LEU A 18 8.01 -4.05 -1.68
N LEU A 19 8.40 -4.30 -2.93
CA LEU A 19 7.61 -5.08 -3.89
C LEU A 19 7.77 -6.60 -3.69
N SER A 20 8.89 -7.03 -3.06
CA SER A 20 9.23 -8.45 -2.87
C SER A 20 8.71 -9.03 -1.56
N PHE A 21 8.06 -8.24 -0.71
CA PHE A 21 7.40 -8.78 0.47
C PHE A 21 6.09 -9.45 0.03
N SER A 22 6.26 -10.58 -0.65
CA SER A 22 5.23 -11.58 -0.78
C SER A 22 4.88 -12.04 0.64
N PHE A 23 3.91 -11.39 1.24
CA PHE A 23 3.18 -11.94 2.36
C PHE A 23 2.47 -13.19 1.85
N SER A 24 3.19 -14.29 1.78
CA SER A 24 2.60 -15.63 1.86
C SER A 24 2.11 -15.85 3.28
N PHE A 25 1.37 -14.89 3.81
CA PHE A 25 0.52 -15.13 4.94
C PHE A 25 -0.81 -15.63 4.38
N ALA A 26 -0.94 -16.93 4.33
CA ALA A 26 -2.19 -17.62 4.17
C ALA A 26 -3.16 -17.13 5.25
N SER A 27 -3.95 -16.15 4.93
CA SER A 27 -5.30 -15.95 5.45
C SER A 27 -5.89 -14.71 4.78
N SER A 28 -6.85 -14.90 3.91
CA SER A 28 -7.70 -13.83 3.38
C SER A 28 -8.33 -12.99 4.51
N GLY A 29 -8.49 -13.55 5.71
CA GLY A 29 -8.98 -12.86 6.90
C GLY A 29 -8.07 -11.72 7.38
N THR A 30 -6.76 -11.94 7.44
CA THR A 30 -5.82 -10.93 8.00
C THR A 30 -5.67 -9.71 7.09
N LYS A 31 -5.68 -9.91 5.76
CA LYS A 31 -5.60 -8.81 4.79
C LYS A 31 -6.82 -7.91 4.89
N ASN A 32 -8.01 -8.48 4.95
CA ASN A 32 -9.25 -7.74 5.08
C ASN A 32 -9.32 -6.97 6.41
N GLN A 33 -8.85 -7.57 7.51
CA GLN A 33 -8.80 -6.90 8.82
C GLN A 33 -7.89 -5.68 8.83
N LEU A 34 -6.72 -5.74 8.19
CA LEU A 34 -5.81 -4.58 8.07
C LEU A 34 -6.40 -3.48 7.19
N GLU A 35 -7.09 -3.84 6.11
CA GLU A 35 -7.78 -2.89 5.26
C GLU A 35 -8.93 -2.21 5.98
N ASP A 36 -9.76 -2.97 6.69
CA ASP A 36 -10.88 -2.44 7.47
C ASP A 36 -10.37 -1.53 8.62
N LEU A 37 -9.28 -1.91 9.29
CA LEU A 37 -8.63 -1.08 10.30
C LEU A 37 -8.09 0.24 9.71
N PHE A 38 -7.49 0.19 8.53
CA PHE A 38 -7.01 1.36 7.82
C PHE A 38 -8.19 2.30 7.49
N ILE A 39 -9.26 1.77 6.92
CA ILE A 39 -10.46 2.53 6.55
C ILE A 39 -11.07 3.18 7.79
N TRP A 40 -11.27 2.41 8.87
CA TRP A 40 -11.78 2.92 10.13
C TRP A 40 -10.92 4.07 10.67
N LYS A 41 -9.59 3.88 10.73
CA LYS A 41 -8.67 4.91 11.20
C LYS A 41 -8.73 6.19 10.37
N MET A 42 -8.82 6.05 9.05
CA MET A 42 -8.98 7.18 8.13
C MET A 42 -10.31 7.90 8.36
N SER A 43 -11.41 7.16 8.53
CA SER A 43 -12.74 7.72 8.78
C SER A 43 -12.76 8.55 10.07
N GLU A 44 -12.12 8.06 11.12
CA GLU A 44 -12.01 8.74 12.41
C GLU A 44 -11.17 10.02 12.32
N GLU A 45 -9.95 9.92 11.78
CA GLU A 45 -9.01 11.06 11.71
C GLU A 45 -9.47 12.16 10.77
N LEU A 46 -10.09 11.80 9.65
CA LEU A 46 -10.61 12.75 8.66
C LEU A 46 -12.02 13.24 9.01
N LYS A 47 -12.62 12.72 10.09
CA LYS A 47 -13.98 13.06 10.55
C LYS A 47 -14.99 12.93 9.41
N LEU A 48 -14.99 11.78 8.76
CA LEU A 48 -15.89 11.52 7.64
C LEU A 48 -17.34 11.41 8.13
N THR A 49 -18.26 12.02 7.39
CA THR A 49 -19.69 11.75 7.57
C THR A 49 -20.01 10.32 7.11
N SER A 50 -21.12 9.74 7.57
CA SER A 50 -21.50 8.38 7.17
C SER A 50 -21.60 8.18 5.64
N LEU A 51 -22.00 9.23 4.91
CA LEU A 51 -22.07 9.17 3.45
C LEU A 51 -20.66 9.20 2.82
N GLU A 52 -19.77 10.05 3.35
CA GLU A 52 -18.36 10.13 2.90
C GLU A 52 -17.63 8.81 3.22
N GLU A 53 -17.82 8.27 4.42
CA GLU A 53 -17.23 7.00 4.84
C GLU A 53 -17.62 5.84 3.92
N LYS A 54 -18.89 5.73 3.56
CA LYS A 54 -19.35 4.72 2.60
C LYS A 54 -18.63 4.86 1.26
N LYS A 55 -18.61 6.06 0.68
CA LYS A 55 -17.94 6.34 -0.61
C LYS A 55 -16.43 6.10 -0.52
N PHE A 56 -15.81 6.53 0.57
CA PHE A 56 -14.39 6.34 0.85
C PHE A 56 -14.04 4.86 0.91
N THR A 57 -14.81 4.08 1.67
CA THR A 57 -14.64 2.63 1.81
C THR A 57 -14.70 1.92 0.46
N GLU A 58 -15.74 2.20 -0.34
CA GLU A 58 -15.91 1.63 -1.67
C GLU A 58 -14.74 1.99 -2.61
N THR A 59 -14.32 3.25 -2.57
CA THR A 59 -13.21 3.75 -3.40
C THR A 59 -11.90 3.09 -3.02
N VAL A 60 -11.55 3.06 -1.73
CA VAL A 60 -10.29 2.48 -1.23
C VAL A 60 -10.25 0.98 -1.51
N LYS A 61 -11.32 0.24 -1.22
CA LYS A 61 -11.37 -1.21 -1.50
C LYS A 61 -11.21 -1.52 -2.98
N ASN A 62 -11.86 -0.76 -3.86
CA ASN A 62 -11.71 -0.94 -5.31
C ASN A 62 -10.28 -0.67 -5.79
N LEU A 63 -9.67 0.43 -5.33
CA LEU A 63 -8.30 0.78 -5.69
C LEU A 63 -7.28 -0.22 -5.15
N ASN A 64 -7.46 -0.69 -3.91
CA ASN A 64 -6.58 -1.70 -3.31
C ASN A 64 -6.68 -3.03 -4.05
N GLN A 65 -7.87 -3.44 -4.48
CA GLN A 65 -8.02 -4.65 -5.29
C GLN A 65 -7.28 -4.51 -6.63
N LYS A 66 -7.48 -3.41 -7.36
CA LYS A 66 -6.76 -3.16 -8.61
C LYS A 66 -5.24 -3.14 -8.44
N LYS A 67 -4.74 -2.52 -7.34
CA LYS A 67 -3.31 -2.52 -7.01
C LYS A 67 -2.79 -3.92 -6.70
N ALA A 68 -3.60 -4.74 -6.01
CA ALA A 68 -3.24 -6.13 -5.72
C ALA A 68 -3.12 -6.97 -7.01
N ASP A 69 -4.04 -6.78 -7.95
CA ASP A 69 -4.02 -7.46 -9.25
C ASP A 69 -2.77 -7.06 -10.05
N LEU A 70 -2.47 -5.76 -10.15
CA LEU A 70 -1.25 -5.29 -10.83
C LEU A 70 0.04 -5.75 -10.14
N ASN A 71 0.06 -5.84 -8.81
CA ASN A 71 1.21 -6.40 -8.09
C ASN A 71 1.41 -7.89 -8.42
N LYS A 72 0.33 -8.64 -8.58
CA LYS A 72 0.39 -10.02 -9.03
C LYS A 72 0.99 -10.11 -10.44
N ASP A 73 0.51 -9.28 -11.37
CA ASP A 73 1.04 -9.22 -12.74
C ASP A 73 2.55 -8.87 -12.76
N LEU A 74 2.98 -7.93 -11.91
CA LEU A 74 4.39 -7.57 -11.77
C LEU A 74 5.24 -8.74 -11.29
N GLN A 75 4.75 -9.50 -10.29
CA GLN A 75 5.45 -10.68 -9.79
C GLN A 75 5.50 -11.79 -10.82
N GLU A 76 4.41 -12.05 -11.53
CA GLU A 76 4.37 -13.05 -12.60
C GLU A 76 5.33 -12.69 -13.74
N ALA A 77 5.39 -11.41 -14.12
CA ALA A 77 6.36 -10.95 -15.12
C ALA A 77 7.81 -11.14 -14.67
N LEU A 78 8.12 -10.85 -13.40
CA LEU A 78 9.45 -11.11 -12.82
C LEU A 78 9.83 -12.59 -12.86
N VAL A 79 8.92 -13.46 -12.41
CA VAL A 79 9.13 -14.91 -12.47
C VAL A 79 9.32 -15.39 -13.91
N SER A 80 8.54 -14.85 -14.84
CA SER A 80 8.66 -15.19 -16.26
C SER A 80 9.98 -14.74 -16.86
N MET A 81 10.50 -13.55 -16.45
CA MET A 81 11.83 -13.09 -16.86
C MET A 81 12.95 -14.02 -16.38
N THR A 82 12.87 -14.54 -15.15
CA THR A 82 13.89 -15.47 -14.62
C THR A 82 13.90 -16.81 -15.33
N LYS A 83 12.76 -17.22 -15.89
CA LYS A 83 12.62 -18.49 -16.65
C LYS A 83 12.89 -18.31 -18.16
N ALA A 84 13.00 -17.10 -18.65
CA ALA A 84 13.23 -16.83 -20.05
C ALA A 84 14.66 -17.22 -20.47
N GLU A 85 14.78 -18.01 -21.53
CA GLU A 85 16.04 -18.54 -22.02
C GLU A 85 16.72 -17.58 -23.02
N THR A 86 15.92 -16.86 -23.79
CA THR A 86 16.42 -15.96 -24.83
C THR A 86 16.28 -14.48 -24.44
N ASP A 87 17.20 -13.64 -24.96
CA ASP A 87 17.16 -12.20 -24.76
C ASP A 87 15.86 -11.58 -25.28
N LYS A 88 15.30 -12.11 -26.37
CA LYS A 88 14.01 -11.67 -26.92
C LYS A 88 12.89 -11.92 -25.89
N GLN A 89 12.80 -13.10 -25.33
CA GLN A 89 11.81 -13.43 -24.30
C GLN A 89 11.96 -12.54 -23.07
N LYS A 90 13.19 -12.30 -22.61
CA LYS A 90 13.47 -11.37 -21.50
C LYS A 90 13.01 -9.96 -21.79
N ALA A 91 13.31 -9.46 -23.01
CA ALA A 91 12.89 -8.13 -23.44
C ALA A 91 11.35 -7.99 -23.49
N ASP A 92 10.63 -9.01 -23.98
CA ASP A 92 9.16 -9.01 -24.02
C ASP A 92 8.57 -9.01 -22.60
N GLN A 93 9.12 -9.80 -21.69
CA GLN A 93 8.69 -9.81 -20.29
C GLN A 93 9.00 -8.48 -19.58
N LEU A 94 10.16 -7.88 -19.85
CA LEU A 94 10.52 -6.55 -19.33
C LEU A 94 9.53 -5.47 -19.83
N LYS A 95 9.09 -5.55 -21.07
CA LYS A 95 8.06 -4.64 -21.61
C LYS A 95 6.73 -4.82 -20.87
N THR A 96 6.33 -6.07 -20.60
CA THR A 96 5.12 -6.37 -19.81
C THR A 96 5.24 -5.81 -18.39
N TYR A 97 6.36 -6.05 -17.71
CA TYR A 97 6.64 -5.51 -16.38
C TYR A 97 6.54 -3.98 -16.34
N LYS A 98 7.18 -3.28 -17.30
CA LYS A 98 7.11 -1.82 -17.40
C LYS A 98 5.70 -1.30 -17.57
N ARG A 99 4.87 -2.00 -18.37
CA ARG A 99 3.46 -1.62 -18.59
C ARG A 99 2.65 -1.77 -17.30
N SER A 100 2.78 -2.88 -16.59
CA SER A 100 2.09 -3.09 -15.31
C SER A 100 2.56 -2.11 -14.23
N LEU A 101 3.86 -1.78 -14.20
CA LEU A 101 4.41 -0.76 -13.30
C LEU A 101 3.83 0.62 -13.59
N HIS A 102 3.73 0.99 -14.86
CA HIS A 102 3.11 2.25 -15.27
C HIS A 102 1.63 2.31 -14.84
N ALA A 103 0.88 1.24 -15.09
CA ALA A 103 -0.52 1.15 -14.67
C ALA A 103 -0.68 1.25 -13.14
N TYR A 104 0.24 0.64 -12.37
CA TYR A 104 0.26 0.76 -10.91
C TYR A 104 0.48 2.21 -10.44
N ASN A 105 1.40 2.93 -11.09
CA ASN A 105 1.66 4.33 -10.77
C ASN A 105 0.45 5.22 -11.09
N LEU A 106 -0.20 5.00 -12.24
CA LEU A 106 -1.44 5.71 -12.59
C LEU A 106 -2.56 5.49 -11.58
N LEU A 107 -2.69 4.27 -11.02
CA LEU A 107 -3.66 4.02 -9.93
C LEU A 107 -3.35 4.81 -8.66
N SER A 108 -2.08 5.13 -8.41
CA SER A 108 -1.69 5.94 -7.26
C SER A 108 -2.05 7.41 -7.46
N GLU A 109 -1.97 7.91 -8.68
CA GLU A 109 -2.45 9.25 -9.05
C GLU A 109 -3.98 9.30 -9.01
N GLU A 110 -4.68 8.30 -9.60
CA GLU A 110 -6.13 8.16 -9.54
C GLU A 110 -6.67 8.15 -8.10
N GLU A 111 -5.95 7.53 -7.17
CA GLU A 111 -6.30 7.52 -5.75
C GLU A 111 -6.35 8.95 -5.20
N ILE A 112 -5.31 9.75 -5.45
CA ILE A 112 -5.23 11.13 -4.98
C ILE A 112 -6.37 11.96 -5.57
N GLU A 113 -6.61 11.84 -6.88
CA GLU A 113 -7.68 12.56 -7.57
C GLU A 113 -9.07 12.21 -7.01
N LYS A 114 -9.36 10.92 -6.80
CA LYS A 114 -10.63 10.47 -6.24
C LYS A 114 -10.85 10.95 -4.81
N ILE A 115 -9.80 10.85 -3.98
CA ILE A 115 -9.87 11.35 -2.60
C ILE A 115 -10.05 12.87 -2.58
N GLN A 116 -9.35 13.60 -3.44
CA GLN A 116 -9.49 15.05 -3.56
C GLN A 116 -10.88 15.46 -4.05
N GLY A 117 -11.43 14.75 -5.02
CA GLY A 117 -12.80 14.99 -5.50
C GLY A 117 -13.88 14.74 -4.45
N MET A 118 -13.60 13.84 -3.51
CA MET A 118 -14.53 13.45 -2.43
C MET A 118 -14.41 14.35 -1.19
N LEU A 119 -13.17 14.66 -0.77
CA LEU A 119 -12.89 15.28 0.54
C LEU A 119 -12.39 16.73 0.43
N GLY A 120 -12.01 17.19 -0.76
CA GLY A 120 -11.36 18.47 -0.98
C GLY A 120 -9.87 18.45 -0.62
N ALA A 121 -9.13 19.48 -1.03
CA ALA A 121 -7.67 19.52 -0.96
C ALA A 121 -7.13 19.38 0.49
N THR A 122 -7.70 20.08 1.45
CA THR A 122 -7.22 20.07 2.84
C THR A 122 -7.26 18.67 3.46
N ARG A 123 -8.40 17.98 3.37
CA ARG A 123 -8.53 16.62 3.92
C ARG A 123 -7.74 15.60 3.10
N THR A 124 -7.48 15.85 1.82
CA THR A 124 -6.59 15.02 1.00
C THR A 124 -5.14 15.09 1.50
N VAL A 125 -4.65 16.27 1.85
CA VAL A 125 -3.31 16.41 2.46
C VAL A 125 -3.24 15.63 3.77
N GLN A 126 -4.25 15.75 4.63
CA GLN A 126 -4.33 14.97 5.87
C GLN A 126 -4.35 13.45 5.60
N TYR A 127 -5.14 13.01 4.62
CA TYR A 127 -5.15 11.62 4.16
C TYR A 127 -3.76 11.11 3.79
N LEU A 128 -3.01 11.87 2.99
CA LEU A 128 -1.65 11.50 2.56
C LEU A 128 -0.69 11.42 3.74
N GLN A 129 -0.79 12.34 4.71
CA GLN A 129 0.03 12.32 5.93
C GLN A 129 -0.26 11.07 6.78
N ILE A 130 -1.54 10.80 7.07
CA ILE A 130 -1.94 9.63 7.85
C ILE A 130 -1.50 8.33 7.15
N LYS A 131 -1.69 8.26 5.83
CA LYS A 131 -1.27 7.12 5.02
C LYS A 131 0.24 6.88 5.11
N GLN A 132 1.03 7.95 5.02
CA GLN A 132 2.49 7.88 5.16
C GLN A 132 2.90 7.40 6.56
N ASP A 133 2.29 7.94 7.61
CA ASP A 133 2.57 7.57 9.00
C ASP A 133 2.23 6.10 9.27
N LEU A 134 1.08 5.63 8.81
CA LEU A 134 0.69 4.22 8.94
C LEU A 134 1.68 3.31 8.19
N THR A 135 2.08 3.69 6.99
CA THR A 135 3.06 2.94 6.21
C THR A 135 4.40 2.86 6.93
N ASN A 136 4.87 3.96 7.51
CA ASN A 136 6.13 4.00 8.25
C ASN A 136 6.06 3.14 9.53
N ARG A 137 4.95 3.17 10.26
CA ARG A 137 4.74 2.31 11.45
C ARG A 137 4.76 0.84 11.09
N ILE A 138 4.08 0.44 10.02
CA ILE A 138 4.10 -0.94 9.54
C ILE A 138 5.54 -1.36 9.18
N LYS A 139 6.27 -0.52 8.44
CA LYS A 139 7.69 -0.79 8.11
C LYS A 139 8.54 -0.98 9.37
N THR A 140 8.40 -0.09 10.35
CA THR A 140 9.16 -0.18 11.60
C THR A 140 8.85 -1.47 12.34
N MET A 141 7.58 -1.87 12.44
CA MET A 141 7.18 -3.12 13.09
C MET A 141 7.78 -4.36 12.38
N LEU A 142 7.88 -4.32 11.05
CA LEU A 142 8.45 -5.43 10.26
C LEU A 142 9.98 -5.49 10.33
N MET A 143 10.64 -4.34 10.50
CA MET A 143 12.11 -4.25 10.54
C MET A 143 12.71 -4.47 11.94
N THR A 144 11.90 -4.42 13.00
CA THR A 144 12.30 -4.68 14.37
C THR A 144 11.64 -5.95 14.91
N PRO A 145 12.20 -7.14 14.60
CA PRO A 145 11.60 -8.42 15.01
C PRO A 145 11.55 -8.60 16.53
N ASP A 146 12.29 -7.77 17.30
CA ASP A 146 12.50 -7.91 18.74
C ASP A 146 11.96 -6.73 19.58
N ALA A 147 11.22 -5.82 18.97
CA ALA A 147 10.52 -4.79 19.73
C ALA A 147 9.27 -5.42 20.35
N SER A 148 9.48 -6.00 21.57
CA SER A 148 8.47 -6.29 22.59
C SER A 148 7.04 -5.88 22.21
N LYS A 149 6.16 -6.88 22.17
CA LYS A 149 4.68 -6.86 22.19
C LYS A 149 4.05 -5.47 22.01
N PRO A 150 3.26 -5.28 20.97
CA PRO A 150 2.53 -4.03 20.79
C PRO A 150 1.78 -3.71 22.08
N LYS A 151 1.98 -2.50 22.62
CA LYS A 151 1.12 -2.00 23.71
C LYS A 151 -0.32 -2.18 23.25
N PRO A 152 -1.17 -2.84 24.04
CA PRO A 152 -2.57 -2.98 23.69
C PRO A 152 -3.14 -1.58 23.44
N LEU A 153 -3.83 -1.43 22.30
CA LEU A 153 -4.61 -0.24 22.05
C LEU A 153 -5.56 -0.03 23.23
N PRO A 154 -5.73 1.19 23.72
CA PRO A 154 -6.67 1.45 24.80
C PRO A 154 -8.06 0.96 24.35
N ALA A 155 -8.66 0.11 25.19
CA ALA A 155 -9.99 -0.41 24.93
C ALA A 155 -10.99 0.76 24.73
N PRO A 156 -11.93 0.64 23.79
CA PRO A 156 -12.96 1.65 23.61
C PRO A 156 -13.71 1.83 24.92
N LYS A 157 -13.81 3.08 25.39
CA LYS A 157 -14.64 3.42 26.55
C LYS A 157 -16.09 3.15 26.18
N VAL A 158 -16.67 2.12 26.76
CA VAL A 158 -18.09 1.90 26.73
C VAL A 158 -18.72 3.04 27.55
N ILE A 159 -19.43 3.94 26.89
CA ILE A 159 -20.26 4.95 27.56
C ILE A 159 -21.53 4.21 27.95
N GLU A 160 -21.67 3.86 29.21
CA GLU A 160 -22.97 3.43 29.76
C GLU A 160 -23.87 4.66 29.80
N GLU A 161 -24.88 4.69 28.92
CA GLU A 161 -26.00 5.63 29.05
C GLU A 161 -26.82 5.25 30.28
N LYS A 162 -26.98 6.20 31.19
CA LYS A 162 -27.92 6.15 32.30
C LYS A 162 -29.28 6.69 31.88
#